data_f4f94c2410992d221e38d56ffe1380f8
#
_entry.id   f4f94c2410992d221e38d56ffe1380f8
#
_cell.length_a   1.000
_cell.length_b   1.000
_cell.length_c   1.000
_cell.angle_alpha   90.00
_cell.angle_beta   90.00
_cell.angle_gamma   90.00
#
_symmetry.space_group_name_H-M   'P 1'
#
loop_
_entity.id
_entity.type
_entity.pdbx_description
1 polymer ?
#
loop_
_entity_poly.entity_id
_entity_poly.type
_entity_poly.pdbx_seq_one_letter_code
_entity_poly.pdbx_strand_id
1 'polypeptide(L)'
;MRKYAILTALLALMAALSGCTQIIMGRAEIDKLFIVRVFSFDEAEKGKARITVTTKDLSTGEGGEGATQKGESVVSEGDTVFDAARNLSTYLDRKLNAGHTEFILFGESIARKGVLPYLDLISRHPEFRYNAKLYIVKGDTANSLVEKANTSKYFVGDRLARIEEHIGRTSISGMVTLNEALLIFDERNLDTFIPYIEPVPT
;
A
#
# COMPACT_ATOMS: atom_id res chain seq x y z
N MET A 1 49.41 -16.02 36.48
CA MET A 1 48.24 -16.86 36.14
C MET A 1 46.94 -16.08 36.23
N ARG A 2 46.60 -15.40 37.32
CA ARG A 2 45.32 -14.67 37.49
C ARG A 2 45.08 -13.55 36.44
N LYS A 3 46.12 -12.85 35.99
CA LYS A 3 46.03 -11.80 34.96
C LYS A 3 45.69 -12.35 33.56
N TYR A 4 46.21 -13.50 33.22
CA TYR A 4 45.92 -14.17 31.94
C TYR A 4 44.50 -14.77 31.92
N ALA A 5 44.04 -15.26 33.06
CA ALA A 5 42.66 -15.75 33.20
C ALA A 5 41.63 -14.63 33.05
N ILE A 6 41.92 -13.45 33.56
CA ILE A 6 41.06 -12.26 33.39
C ILE A 6 41.07 -11.78 31.90
N LEU A 7 42.24 -11.80 31.29
CA LEU A 7 42.35 -11.38 29.86
C LEU A 7 41.61 -12.34 28.94
N THR A 8 41.70 -13.65 29.15
CA THR A 8 40.97 -14.64 28.35
C THR A 8 39.47 -14.57 28.59
N ALA A 9 39.02 -14.33 29.81
CA ALA A 9 37.61 -14.12 30.11
C ALA A 9 37.05 -12.86 29.44
N LEU A 10 37.84 -11.76 29.42
CA LEU A 10 37.46 -10.53 28.74
C LEU A 10 37.38 -10.70 27.22
N LEU A 11 38.32 -11.43 26.63
CA LEU A 11 38.33 -11.75 25.20
C LEU A 11 37.15 -12.64 24.80
N ALA A 12 36.81 -13.64 25.62
CA ALA A 12 35.65 -14.50 25.43
C ALA A 12 34.33 -13.72 25.54
N LEU A 13 34.28 -12.77 26.48
CA LEU A 13 33.10 -11.89 26.64
C LEU A 13 32.95 -10.95 25.44
N MET A 14 34.04 -10.38 24.93
CA MET A 14 34.02 -9.57 23.71
C MET A 14 33.58 -10.39 22.48
N ALA A 15 34.05 -11.62 22.34
CA ALA A 15 33.62 -12.53 21.27
C ALA A 15 32.14 -12.93 21.39
N ALA A 16 31.60 -13.06 22.59
CA ALA A 16 30.20 -13.35 22.85
C ALA A 16 29.29 -12.14 22.57
N LEU A 17 29.77 -10.91 22.80
CA LEU A 17 29.08 -9.66 22.54
C LEU A 17 29.13 -9.22 21.06
N SER A 18 30.06 -9.71 20.26
CA SER A 18 30.13 -9.44 18.82
C SER A 18 29.11 -10.25 18.00
N GLY A 19 28.31 -11.09 18.64
CA GLY A 19 27.28 -11.91 18.05
C GLY A 19 25.96 -11.20 17.73
N CYS A 20 25.95 -9.89 17.42
CA CYS A 20 24.85 -9.25 16.71
C CYS A 20 24.87 -9.72 15.26
N THR A 21 24.61 -10.98 15.08
CA THR A 21 24.44 -11.58 13.77
C THR A 21 23.24 -10.97 13.08
N GLN A 22 23.49 -10.40 11.96
CA GLN A 22 22.59 -10.15 10.84
C GLN A 22 21.88 -11.43 10.33
N ILE A 23 21.59 -12.33 11.24
CA ILE A 23 20.88 -13.55 10.94
C ILE A 23 19.42 -13.20 11.06
N ILE A 24 18.71 -13.28 9.95
CA ILE A 24 17.25 -13.54 9.85
C ILE A 24 16.45 -12.49 9.10
N MET A 25 16.82 -11.26 8.96
CA MET A 25 16.12 -10.42 7.98
C MET A 25 17.04 -10.24 6.77
N GLY A 26 16.77 -11.03 5.72
CA GLY A 26 17.39 -10.80 4.42
C GLY A 26 17.26 -9.32 4.10
N ARG A 27 18.37 -8.57 4.06
CA ARG A 27 18.40 -7.22 3.53
C ARG A 27 17.88 -7.31 2.11
N ALA A 28 16.58 -7.02 1.91
CA ALA A 28 16.11 -6.78 0.58
C ALA A 28 16.70 -5.45 0.15
N GLU A 29 17.52 -5.46 -0.87
CA GLU A 29 17.98 -4.25 -1.53
C GLU A 29 16.74 -3.49 -2.01
N ILE A 30 16.72 -2.19 -1.84
CA ILE A 30 15.56 -1.35 -2.17
C ILE A 30 15.14 -1.56 -3.63
N ASP A 31 16.10 -1.78 -4.50
CA ASP A 31 15.88 -2.04 -5.94
C ASP A 31 15.10 -3.33 -6.21
N LYS A 32 15.09 -4.27 -5.26
CA LYS A 32 14.35 -5.53 -5.33
C LYS A 32 12.95 -5.43 -4.71
N LEU A 33 12.55 -4.24 -4.25
CA LEU A 33 11.24 -4.01 -3.65
C LEU A 33 10.33 -3.22 -4.59
N PHE A 34 9.10 -3.67 -4.73
CA PHE A 34 8.01 -2.88 -5.28
C PHE A 34 7.28 -2.21 -4.10
N ILE A 35 7.64 -0.97 -3.81
CA ILE A 35 7.11 -0.23 -2.65
C ILE A 35 5.75 0.35 -3.03
N VAL A 36 4.69 -0.32 -2.61
CA VAL A 36 3.32 0.10 -2.91
C VAL A 36 2.95 1.33 -2.10
N ARG A 37 2.45 2.37 -2.76
CA ARG A 37 1.87 3.56 -2.13
C ARG A 37 0.35 3.63 -2.29
N VAL A 38 -0.17 3.10 -3.39
CA VAL A 38 -1.62 3.04 -3.63
C VAL A 38 -2.01 1.61 -3.98
N PHE A 39 -2.99 1.10 -3.25
CA PHE A 39 -3.65 -0.17 -3.51
C PHE A 39 -5.05 0.10 -4.05
N SER A 40 -5.44 -0.57 -5.12
CA SER A 40 -6.76 -0.39 -5.72
C SER A 40 -7.44 -1.74 -5.93
N PHE A 41 -8.72 -1.77 -5.64
CA PHE A 41 -9.57 -2.95 -5.79
C PHE A 41 -10.75 -2.63 -6.67
N ASP A 42 -10.98 -3.46 -7.68
CA ASP A 42 -12.06 -3.34 -8.64
C ASP A 42 -12.69 -4.69 -8.96
N GLU A 43 -13.86 -4.64 -9.52
CA GLU A 43 -14.44 -5.77 -10.22
C GLU A 43 -13.99 -5.73 -11.68
N ALA A 44 -13.45 -6.86 -12.15
CA ALA A 44 -13.10 -7.09 -13.54
C ALA A 44 -14.25 -7.77 -14.29
N GLU A 45 -14.04 -8.09 -15.56
CA GLU A 45 -15.00 -8.79 -16.38
C GLU A 45 -15.39 -10.16 -15.76
N LYS A 46 -16.64 -10.56 -16.00
CA LYS A 46 -17.21 -11.81 -15.50
C LYS A 46 -17.20 -11.93 -13.96
N GLY A 47 -17.20 -10.80 -13.24
CA GLY A 47 -17.26 -10.79 -11.77
C GLY A 47 -15.94 -11.15 -11.08
N LYS A 48 -14.82 -11.18 -11.81
CA LYS A 48 -13.49 -11.39 -11.22
C LYS A 48 -13.07 -10.21 -10.35
N ALA A 49 -12.21 -10.48 -9.38
CA ALA A 49 -11.56 -9.43 -8.62
C ALA A 49 -10.32 -8.92 -9.36
N ARG A 50 -10.12 -7.61 -9.35
CA ARG A 50 -8.92 -6.96 -9.87
C ARG A 50 -8.22 -6.22 -8.76
N ILE A 51 -6.90 -6.38 -8.69
CA ILE A 51 -6.01 -5.61 -7.82
C ILE A 51 -5.06 -4.82 -8.69
N THR A 52 -4.94 -3.53 -8.41
CA THR A 52 -3.92 -2.67 -9.01
C THR A 52 -3.03 -2.13 -7.89
N VAL A 53 -1.73 -2.37 -7.98
CA VAL A 53 -0.74 -1.79 -7.07
C VAL A 53 0.05 -0.74 -7.81
N THR A 54 0.31 0.38 -7.15
CA THR A 54 0.98 1.51 -7.78
C THR A 54 2.06 2.05 -6.86
N THR A 55 3.24 2.22 -7.42
CA THR A 55 4.38 2.91 -6.79
C THR A 55 4.71 4.19 -7.53
N LYS A 56 5.47 5.06 -6.90
CA LYS A 56 6.05 6.23 -7.56
C LYS A 56 7.31 5.80 -8.30
N ASP A 57 7.38 6.08 -9.59
CA ASP A 57 8.59 5.84 -10.36
C ASP A 57 9.68 6.83 -9.93
N LEU A 58 10.71 6.31 -9.28
CA LEU A 58 11.85 7.09 -8.83
C LEU A 58 12.95 7.20 -9.89
N SER A 59 12.87 6.42 -10.96
CA SER A 59 13.90 6.37 -12.01
C SER A 59 13.90 7.61 -12.92
N THR A 60 12.83 8.39 -12.91
CA THR A 60 12.67 9.57 -13.76
C THR A 60 13.08 10.90 -13.10
N GLY A 61 13.69 10.86 -11.91
CA GLY A 61 13.90 12.05 -11.09
C GLY A 61 15.35 12.32 -10.67
N GLU A 62 16.27 12.56 -11.60
CA GLU A 62 17.36 13.48 -11.29
C GLU A 62 16.85 14.92 -11.42
N GLY A 63 16.62 15.52 -10.28
CA GLY A 63 16.41 16.89 -9.90
C GLY A 63 16.34 17.98 -10.98
N GLY A 64 15.18 18.21 -11.57
CA GLY A 64 14.85 19.44 -12.25
C GLY A 64 13.39 19.81 -11.94
N GLU A 65 13.09 21.09 -11.74
CA GLU A 65 11.73 21.60 -11.73
C GLU A 65 11.06 21.20 -13.05
N GLY A 66 10.19 20.18 -13.02
CA GLY A 66 9.50 19.66 -14.21
C GLY A 66 9.63 18.15 -14.42
N ALA A 67 10.32 17.41 -13.57
CA ALA A 67 10.38 15.95 -13.65
C ALA A 67 8.97 15.37 -13.52
N THR A 68 8.50 14.73 -14.59
CA THR A 68 7.21 14.04 -14.64
C THR A 68 7.22 12.88 -13.65
N GLN A 69 6.48 13.02 -12.58
CA GLN A 69 6.37 12.00 -11.52
C GLN A 69 5.30 10.99 -11.91
N LYS A 70 5.63 10.09 -12.82
CA LYS A 70 4.74 9.02 -13.25
C LYS A 70 4.70 7.91 -12.17
N GLY A 71 3.52 7.26 -12.05
CA GLY A 71 3.41 6.01 -11.29
C GLY A 71 3.74 4.81 -12.16
N GLU A 72 4.37 3.81 -11.57
CA GLU A 72 4.45 2.45 -12.12
C GLU A 72 3.33 1.62 -11.50
N SER A 73 2.54 0.94 -12.32
CA SER A 73 1.38 0.16 -11.87
C SER A 73 1.46 -1.27 -12.38
N VAL A 74 1.09 -2.20 -11.52
CA VAL A 74 0.90 -3.62 -11.87
C VAL A 74 -0.52 -4.02 -11.56
N VAL A 75 -1.17 -4.67 -12.51
CA VAL A 75 -2.56 -5.14 -12.43
C VAL A 75 -2.58 -6.65 -12.37
N SER A 76 -3.42 -7.19 -11.52
CA SER A 76 -3.68 -8.62 -11.40
C SER A 76 -5.16 -8.89 -11.27
N GLU A 77 -5.61 -10.01 -11.82
CA GLU A 77 -6.99 -10.50 -11.74
C GLU A 77 -7.03 -11.91 -11.21
N GLY A 78 -8.15 -12.27 -10.59
CA GLY A 78 -8.42 -13.61 -10.10
C GLY A 78 -9.91 -13.85 -9.89
N ASP A 79 -10.32 -15.08 -9.73
CA ASP A 79 -11.74 -15.41 -9.48
C ASP A 79 -12.18 -14.90 -8.09
N THR A 80 -11.24 -14.79 -7.17
CA THR A 80 -11.41 -14.15 -5.86
C THR A 80 -10.35 -13.09 -5.64
N VAL A 81 -10.54 -12.23 -4.64
CA VAL A 81 -9.53 -11.25 -4.24
C VAL A 81 -8.22 -11.93 -3.78
N PHE A 82 -8.31 -13.11 -3.17
CA PHE A 82 -7.14 -13.89 -2.75
C PHE A 82 -6.39 -14.48 -3.94
N ASP A 83 -7.09 -14.93 -4.98
CA ASP A 83 -6.45 -15.40 -6.22
C ASP A 83 -5.77 -14.24 -6.95
N ALA A 84 -6.43 -13.08 -7.04
CA ALA A 84 -5.82 -11.88 -7.59
C ALA A 84 -4.55 -11.48 -6.83
N ALA A 85 -4.57 -11.53 -5.49
CA ALA A 85 -3.40 -11.22 -4.68
C ALA A 85 -2.25 -12.23 -4.89
N ARG A 86 -2.57 -13.51 -5.04
CA ARG A 86 -1.58 -14.55 -5.35
C ARG A 86 -0.97 -14.35 -6.73
N ASN A 87 -1.81 -14.08 -7.73
CA ASN A 87 -1.37 -13.82 -9.10
C ASN A 87 -0.50 -12.56 -9.16
N LEU A 88 -0.81 -11.53 -8.37
CA LEU A 88 0.00 -10.32 -8.29
C LEU A 88 1.46 -10.63 -7.92
N SER A 89 1.68 -11.54 -6.97
CA SER A 89 3.03 -11.96 -6.57
C SER A 89 3.79 -12.70 -7.69
N THR A 90 3.07 -13.23 -8.68
CA THR A 90 3.67 -13.91 -9.84
C THR A 90 4.02 -12.92 -10.95
N TYR A 91 3.29 -11.82 -11.07
CA TYR A 91 3.50 -10.80 -12.10
C TYR A 91 4.58 -9.77 -11.74
N LEU A 92 4.89 -9.65 -10.45
CA LEU A 92 5.93 -8.76 -9.97
C LEU A 92 7.31 -9.43 -10.10
N ASP A 93 8.23 -8.75 -10.75
CA ASP A 93 9.66 -9.09 -10.80
C ASP A 93 10.41 -8.71 -9.51
N ARG A 94 9.76 -7.91 -8.66
CA ARG A 94 10.25 -7.41 -7.38
C ARG A 94 9.35 -7.86 -6.24
N LYS A 95 9.90 -8.00 -5.04
CA LYS A 95 9.11 -8.34 -3.85
C LYS A 95 8.16 -7.20 -3.51
N LEU A 96 6.86 -7.49 -3.46
CA LEU A 96 5.85 -6.54 -3.02
C LEU A 96 6.12 -6.13 -1.57
N ASN A 97 6.09 -4.82 -1.31
CA ASN A 97 6.16 -4.24 0.03
C ASN A 97 4.98 -3.28 0.21
N ALA A 98 4.02 -3.70 1.02
CA ALA A 98 2.81 -2.92 1.33
C ALA A 98 2.99 -1.97 2.52
N GLY A 99 4.16 -1.98 3.19
CA GLY A 99 4.43 -1.19 4.38
C GLY A 99 4.44 0.33 4.18
N HIS A 100 4.35 0.81 2.94
CA HIS A 100 4.28 2.22 2.60
C HIS A 100 2.96 2.61 1.93
N THR A 101 1.97 1.72 1.98
CA THR A 101 0.63 2.02 1.45
C THR A 101 0.01 3.18 2.21
N GLU A 102 -0.31 4.24 1.48
CA GLU A 102 -0.93 5.46 2.00
C GLU A 102 -2.42 5.48 1.70
N PHE A 103 -2.80 4.96 0.53
CA PHE A 103 -4.17 4.99 0.04
C PHE A 103 -4.63 3.61 -0.42
N ILE A 104 -5.86 3.28 -0.07
CA ILE A 104 -6.58 2.10 -0.53
C ILE A 104 -7.85 2.57 -1.22
N LEU A 105 -7.97 2.25 -2.50
CA LEU A 105 -9.07 2.67 -3.35
C LEU A 105 -9.98 1.50 -3.68
N PHE A 106 -11.27 1.72 -3.58
CA PHE A 106 -12.30 0.75 -3.99
C PHE A 106 -13.11 1.32 -5.14
N GLY A 107 -13.25 0.60 -6.24
CA GLY A 107 -14.19 0.94 -7.29
C GLY A 107 -15.63 0.90 -6.80
N GLU A 108 -16.52 1.69 -7.41
CA GLU A 108 -17.91 1.82 -6.98
C GLU A 108 -18.66 0.47 -6.98
N SER A 109 -18.40 -0.39 -7.97
CA SER A 109 -19.05 -1.71 -8.07
C SER A 109 -18.77 -2.58 -6.83
N ILE A 110 -17.51 -2.61 -6.38
CA ILE A 110 -17.10 -3.32 -5.15
C ILE A 110 -17.73 -2.69 -3.92
N ALA A 111 -17.72 -1.36 -3.83
CA ALA A 111 -18.26 -0.66 -2.68
C ALA A 111 -19.76 -0.98 -2.50
N ARG A 112 -20.53 -1.10 -3.58
CA ARG A 112 -21.95 -1.48 -3.55
C ARG A 112 -22.18 -2.94 -3.17
N LYS A 113 -21.24 -3.84 -3.46
CA LYS A 113 -21.30 -5.26 -3.11
C LYS A 113 -20.79 -5.56 -1.70
N GLY A 114 -20.02 -4.65 -1.15
CA GLY A 114 -19.38 -4.76 0.15
C GLY A 114 -17.86 -4.92 0.08
N VAL A 115 -17.17 -4.13 0.87
CA VAL A 115 -15.69 -4.10 0.90
C VAL A 115 -15.06 -5.09 1.87
N LEU A 116 -15.88 -5.78 2.69
CA LEU A 116 -15.40 -6.64 3.76
C LEU A 116 -14.41 -7.74 3.31
N PRO A 117 -14.61 -8.46 2.18
CA PRO A 117 -13.63 -9.48 1.73
C PRO A 117 -12.25 -8.89 1.42
N TYR A 118 -12.20 -7.63 0.98
CA TYR A 118 -10.97 -6.92 0.66
C TYR A 118 -10.27 -6.42 1.92
N LEU A 119 -11.04 -5.95 2.90
CA LEU A 119 -10.52 -5.57 4.21
C LEU A 119 -9.99 -6.79 4.98
N ASP A 120 -10.67 -7.94 4.87
CA ASP A 120 -10.17 -9.20 5.46
C ASP A 120 -8.82 -9.61 4.84
N LEU A 121 -8.66 -9.52 3.52
CA LEU A 121 -7.38 -9.77 2.86
C LEU A 121 -6.28 -8.85 3.43
N ILE A 122 -6.56 -7.55 3.54
CA ILE A 122 -5.61 -6.56 4.01
C ILE A 122 -5.24 -6.80 5.48
N SER A 123 -6.23 -7.07 6.34
CA SER A 123 -6.03 -7.26 7.78
C SER A 123 -5.14 -8.47 8.10
N ARG A 124 -5.15 -9.48 7.24
CA ARG A 124 -4.30 -10.68 7.38
C ARG A 124 -2.87 -10.46 6.92
N HIS A 125 -2.57 -9.33 6.29
CA HIS A 125 -1.24 -9.03 5.77
C HIS A 125 -0.50 -8.07 6.71
N PRO A 126 0.48 -8.54 7.50
CA PRO A 126 1.09 -7.76 8.58
C PRO A 126 1.90 -6.54 8.10
N GLU A 127 2.18 -6.47 6.81
CA GLU A 127 2.94 -5.35 6.22
C GLU A 127 2.09 -4.09 6.02
N PHE A 128 0.75 -4.19 5.95
CA PHE A 128 -0.08 -3.00 5.75
C PHE A 128 -0.07 -2.07 6.95
N ARG A 129 -0.01 -0.77 6.67
CA ARG A 129 -0.14 0.24 7.69
C ARG A 129 -1.61 0.51 7.99
N TYR A 130 -1.99 0.44 9.26
CA TYR A 130 -3.35 0.71 9.71
C TYR A 130 -3.79 2.18 9.54
N ASN A 131 -2.85 3.10 9.28
CA ASN A 131 -3.14 4.51 8.98
C ASN A 131 -3.36 4.78 7.47
N ALA A 132 -3.33 3.75 6.62
CA ALA A 132 -3.70 3.88 5.21
C ALA A 132 -5.16 4.37 5.10
N LYS A 133 -5.41 5.29 4.17
CA LYS A 133 -6.70 5.96 4.02
C LYS A 133 -7.54 5.30 2.95
N LEU A 134 -8.82 5.15 3.22
CA LEU A 134 -9.76 4.46 2.37
C LEU A 134 -10.59 5.45 1.56
N TYR A 135 -10.75 5.20 0.26
CA TYR A 135 -11.62 5.98 -0.63
C TYR A 135 -12.39 5.07 -1.58
N ILE A 136 -13.61 5.48 -1.92
CA ILE A 136 -14.39 4.91 -3.01
C ILE A 136 -14.22 5.80 -4.24
N VAL A 137 -13.93 5.21 -5.39
CA VAL A 137 -13.91 5.92 -6.68
C VAL A 137 -15.31 5.85 -7.28
N LYS A 138 -16.02 6.96 -7.25
CA LYS A 138 -17.39 7.04 -7.72
C LYS A 138 -17.45 7.32 -9.22
N GLY A 139 -18.34 6.63 -9.92
CA GLY A 139 -18.57 6.81 -11.36
C GLY A 139 -17.52 6.15 -12.26
N ASP A 140 -16.50 5.48 -11.68
CA ASP A 140 -15.43 4.83 -12.43
C ASP A 140 -14.81 3.69 -11.62
N THR A 141 -13.84 2.98 -12.21
CA THR A 141 -13.01 2.00 -11.49
C THR A 141 -11.80 2.69 -10.87
N ALA A 142 -11.30 2.16 -9.78
CA ALA A 142 -10.09 2.66 -9.15
C ALA A 142 -8.87 2.48 -10.08
N ASN A 143 -8.82 1.39 -10.86
CA ASN A 143 -7.81 1.19 -11.88
C ASN A 143 -7.83 2.29 -12.96
N SER A 144 -9.01 2.68 -13.44
CA SER A 144 -9.14 3.75 -14.43
C SER A 144 -8.59 5.09 -13.89
N LEU A 145 -8.86 5.41 -12.62
CA LEU A 145 -8.29 6.60 -11.99
C LEU A 145 -6.75 6.57 -12.00
N VAL A 146 -6.16 5.41 -11.67
CA VAL A 146 -4.70 5.22 -11.70
C VAL A 146 -4.14 5.35 -13.12
N GLU A 147 -4.79 4.73 -14.11
CA GLU A 147 -4.37 4.78 -15.51
C GLU A 147 -4.43 6.21 -16.08
N LYS A 148 -5.50 6.95 -15.79
CA LYS A 148 -5.64 8.36 -16.16
C LYS A 148 -4.54 9.22 -15.55
N ALA A 149 -4.19 8.97 -14.29
CA ALA A 149 -3.09 9.64 -13.62
C ALA A 149 -1.76 9.36 -14.31
N ASN A 150 -1.46 8.11 -14.62
CA ASN A 150 -0.24 7.71 -15.31
C ASN A 150 -0.15 8.30 -16.73
N THR A 151 -1.27 8.33 -17.44
CA THR A 151 -1.35 8.95 -18.78
C THR A 151 -1.10 10.47 -18.71
N SER A 152 -1.64 11.11 -17.69
CA SER A 152 -1.44 12.55 -17.43
C SER A 152 -0.09 12.87 -16.76
N LYS A 153 0.78 11.87 -16.64
CA LYS A 153 2.15 11.98 -16.13
C LYS A 153 2.24 12.52 -14.69
N TYR A 154 1.31 12.17 -13.83
CA TYR A 154 1.40 12.42 -12.39
C TYR A 154 1.15 11.14 -11.59
N PHE A 155 1.70 11.10 -10.39
CA PHE A 155 1.44 10.00 -9.47
C PHE A 155 0.14 10.26 -8.69
N VAL A 156 -0.81 9.32 -8.77
CA VAL A 156 -2.14 9.45 -8.15
C VAL A 156 -2.06 9.67 -6.64
N GLY A 157 -1.12 9.00 -5.95
CA GLY A 157 -0.93 9.15 -4.51
C GLY A 157 -0.55 10.58 -4.09
N ASP A 158 0.31 11.26 -4.85
CA ASP A 158 0.68 12.65 -4.55
C ASP A 158 -0.52 13.60 -4.75
N ARG A 159 -1.41 13.30 -5.69
CA ARG A 159 -2.64 14.09 -5.89
C ARG A 159 -3.62 13.85 -4.73
N LEU A 160 -3.79 12.62 -4.30
CA LEU A 160 -4.62 12.29 -3.14
C LEU A 160 -4.09 12.95 -1.86
N ALA A 161 -2.79 12.92 -1.62
CA ALA A 161 -2.18 13.58 -0.48
C ALA A 161 -2.43 15.10 -0.47
N ARG A 162 -2.36 15.76 -1.64
CA ARG A 162 -2.71 17.19 -1.76
C ARG A 162 -4.18 17.45 -1.48
N ILE A 163 -5.08 16.59 -1.95
CA ILE A 163 -6.51 16.69 -1.67
C ILE A 163 -6.75 16.61 -0.15
N GLU A 164 -6.11 15.69 0.54
CA GLU A 164 -6.21 15.55 1.99
C GLU A 164 -5.72 16.78 2.75
N GLU A 165 -4.59 17.34 2.32
CA GLU A 165 -4.07 18.56 2.92
C GLU A 165 -5.10 19.72 2.82
N HIS A 166 -5.81 19.80 1.70
CA HIS A 166 -6.88 20.79 1.52
C HIS A 166 -8.12 20.46 2.36
N ILE A 167 -8.54 19.20 2.40
CA ILE A 167 -9.69 18.74 3.19
C ILE A 167 -9.45 19.02 4.69
N GLY A 168 -8.26 18.75 5.21
CA GLY A 168 -7.89 19.05 6.58
C GLY A 168 -8.04 20.52 6.96
N ARG A 169 -8.01 21.43 5.98
CA ARG A 169 -8.22 22.87 6.16
C ARG A 169 -9.68 23.32 5.98
N THR A 170 -10.49 22.52 5.29
CA THR A 170 -11.85 22.95 4.88
C THR A 170 -12.98 22.17 5.54
N SER A 171 -12.68 21.12 6.30
CA SER A 171 -13.66 20.23 6.99
C SER A 171 -14.75 19.64 6.07
N ILE A 172 -14.47 19.49 4.77
CA ILE A 172 -15.48 19.10 3.77
C ILE A 172 -15.76 17.59 3.76
N SER A 173 -14.86 16.75 4.24
CA SER A 173 -15.13 15.31 4.37
C SER A 173 -14.35 14.68 5.53
N GLY A 174 -14.90 13.59 6.09
CA GLY A 174 -14.16 12.75 7.02
C GLY A 174 -13.11 11.94 6.28
N MET A 175 -11.94 11.77 6.87
CA MET A 175 -10.98 10.76 6.45
C MET A 175 -11.28 9.49 7.25
N VAL A 176 -11.25 8.34 6.59
CA VAL A 176 -11.38 7.03 7.26
C VAL A 176 -10.10 6.25 7.01
N THR A 177 -9.46 5.85 8.08
CA THR A 177 -8.27 5.01 8.05
C THR A 177 -8.65 3.53 8.04
N LEU A 178 -7.72 2.69 7.60
CA LEU A 178 -7.89 1.24 7.67
C LEU A 178 -8.19 0.77 9.11
N ASN A 179 -7.52 1.35 10.10
CA ASN A 179 -7.76 1.03 11.51
C ASN A 179 -9.19 1.31 11.94
N GLU A 180 -9.69 2.51 11.62
CA GLU A 180 -11.07 2.89 11.95
C GLU A 180 -12.10 1.98 11.26
N ALA A 181 -11.89 1.67 9.98
CA ALA A 181 -12.76 0.76 9.26
C ALA A 181 -12.76 -0.64 9.89
N LEU A 182 -11.59 -1.20 10.20
CA LEU A 182 -11.49 -2.53 10.80
C LEU A 182 -12.12 -2.58 12.19
N LEU A 183 -11.94 -1.57 13.03
CA LEU A 183 -12.57 -1.49 14.35
C LEU A 183 -14.10 -1.47 14.24
N ILE A 184 -14.65 -0.71 13.29
CA ILE A 184 -16.09 -0.62 13.09
C ILE A 184 -16.67 -1.94 12.57
N PHE A 185 -15.97 -2.63 11.68
CA PHE A 185 -16.40 -3.94 11.17
C PHE A 185 -16.31 -5.05 12.21
N ASP A 186 -15.41 -4.96 13.19
CA ASP A 186 -15.29 -5.92 14.29
C ASP A 186 -16.40 -5.72 15.36
N GLU A 187 -16.82 -4.49 15.60
CA GLU A 187 -17.94 -4.13 16.43
C GLU A 187 -19.26 -4.38 15.69
N ARG A 188 -19.81 -5.54 15.85
CA ARG A 188 -20.91 -6.20 15.12
C ARG A 188 -22.22 -5.42 14.86
N ASN A 189 -22.29 -4.11 14.88
CA ASN A 189 -23.50 -3.34 14.60
C ASN A 189 -23.29 -1.88 14.20
N LEU A 190 -22.07 -1.47 13.84
CA LEU A 190 -21.82 -0.10 13.40
C LEU A 190 -21.63 -0.05 11.90
N ASP A 191 -22.41 0.77 11.23
CA ASP A 191 -22.16 1.14 9.84
C ASP A 191 -20.99 2.12 9.79
N THR A 192 -20.03 1.85 8.90
CA THR A 192 -18.99 2.82 8.60
C THR A 192 -19.29 3.53 7.29
N PHE A 193 -18.83 4.77 7.17
CA PHE A 193 -18.81 5.45 5.89
C PHE A 193 -17.36 5.48 5.36
N ILE A 194 -17.21 5.27 4.07
CA ILE A 194 -15.93 5.49 3.38
C ILE A 194 -16.15 6.67 2.44
N PRO A 195 -15.31 7.72 2.53
CA PRO A 195 -15.46 8.88 1.65
C PRO A 195 -15.25 8.48 0.19
N TYR A 196 -15.90 9.20 -0.71
CA TYR A 196 -15.71 8.97 -2.14
C TYR A 196 -14.96 10.12 -2.81
N ILE A 197 -14.28 9.78 -3.90
CA ILE A 197 -13.66 10.73 -4.82
C ILE A 197 -14.27 10.54 -6.20
N GLU A 198 -14.51 11.63 -6.91
CA GLU A 198 -14.96 11.61 -8.29
C GLU A 198 -13.82 12.06 -9.20
N PRO A 199 -13.50 11.27 -10.26
CA PRO A 199 -12.60 11.75 -11.29
C PRO A 199 -13.23 12.97 -11.98
N VAL A 200 -12.54 14.10 -11.96
CA VAL A 200 -13.01 15.28 -12.69
C VAL A 200 -12.81 15.02 -14.18
N PRO A 201 -13.83 15.24 -15.04
CA PRO A 201 -13.65 15.18 -16.50
C PRO A 201 -12.58 16.20 -16.92
N THR A 202 -11.57 15.73 -17.62
CA THR A 202 -10.55 16.58 -18.25
C THR A 202 -11.02 17.04 -19.63
#